data_f621962f7eefbc83b962ec1d66e505b0
#
_entry.id   f621962f7eefbc83b962ec1d66e505b0
#
_cell.length_a   1.000
_cell.length_b   1.000
_cell.length_c   1.000
_cell.angle_alpha   90.00
_cell.angle_beta   90.00
_cell.angle_gamma   90.00
#
_symmetry.space_group_name_H-M   'P 1'
#
loop_
_entity.id
_entity.type
_entity.pdbx_description
1 polymer ?
#
loop_
_entity_poly.entity_id
_entity_poly.type
_entity_poly.pdbx_seq_one_letter_code
_entity_poly.pdbx_strand_id
1 'polypeptide(L)'
;AILVRTNKSIPRIADYFDKELHYKIVSDEAFRLDASLAICMMIDALRFLSDESNKIARAQLAIAYQNEVLQKNLDWNTLLLRPIENYLPPAFLEKQKELRLMPLYELLEELFSIFEMSHIEEQDAYLFAFFDAVTDYLQSNSSELDGFIRYWDETLCSKTIPSGEVEGIRIFSIHKSKGLEFHTVLLP
;
A
#
# COMPACT_ATOMS: atom_id res chain seq x y z
N ALA A 1 8.25 11.71 -20.58
CA ALA A 1 8.90 10.77 -19.64
C ALA A 1 10.34 11.17 -19.36
N ILE A 2 10.87 10.77 -18.21
CA ILE A 2 12.29 10.92 -17.86
C ILE A 2 12.89 9.52 -17.90
N LEU A 3 13.98 9.33 -18.64
CA LEU A 3 14.68 8.06 -18.72
C LEU A 3 16.01 8.13 -17.98
N VAL A 4 16.24 7.22 -17.05
CA VAL A 4 17.46 7.14 -16.27
C VAL A 4 18.22 5.86 -16.52
N ARG A 5 19.54 5.88 -16.35
CA ARG A 5 20.35 4.67 -16.52
C ARG A 5 20.13 3.68 -15.39
N THR A 6 19.95 4.16 -14.16
CA THR A 6 19.77 3.32 -12.97
C THR A 6 18.71 3.92 -12.06
N ASN A 7 18.00 3.08 -11.32
CA ASN A 7 16.97 3.52 -10.36
C ASN A 7 17.53 4.36 -9.20
N LYS A 8 18.85 4.31 -8.95
CA LYS A 8 19.51 5.07 -7.87
C LYS A 8 19.38 6.58 -8.00
N SER A 9 19.20 7.10 -9.21
CA SER A 9 19.02 8.53 -9.46
C SER A 9 17.57 9.00 -9.33
N ILE A 10 16.59 8.08 -9.33
CA ILE A 10 15.16 8.41 -9.27
C ILE A 10 14.80 9.26 -8.05
N PRO A 11 15.16 8.89 -6.81
CA PRO A 11 14.77 9.68 -5.63
C PRO A 11 15.27 11.12 -5.69
N ARG A 12 16.51 11.34 -6.17
CA ARG A 12 17.09 12.68 -6.28
C ARG A 12 16.38 13.53 -7.33
N ILE A 13 16.03 12.92 -8.46
CA ILE A 13 15.30 13.62 -9.52
C ILE A 13 13.88 13.94 -9.05
N ALA A 14 13.20 12.99 -8.42
CA ALA A 14 11.86 13.17 -7.89
C ALA A 14 11.83 14.32 -6.85
N ASP A 15 12.77 14.33 -5.90
CA ASP A 15 12.89 15.37 -4.88
C ASP A 15 13.11 16.77 -5.51
N TYR A 16 13.94 16.87 -6.55
CA TYR A 16 14.16 18.13 -7.26
C TYR A 16 12.90 18.61 -7.99
N PHE A 17 12.21 17.72 -8.70
CA PHE A 17 10.99 18.09 -9.42
C PHE A 17 9.86 18.48 -8.48
N ASP A 18 9.73 17.81 -7.35
CA ASP A 18 8.73 18.13 -6.33
C ASP A 18 9.02 19.48 -5.66
N LYS A 19 10.23 19.68 -5.14
CA LYS A 19 10.59 20.86 -4.35
C LYS A 19 10.77 22.13 -5.18
N GLU A 20 11.43 22.03 -6.35
CA GLU A 20 11.83 23.19 -7.14
C GLU A 20 10.85 23.50 -8.28
N LEU A 21 10.23 22.46 -8.84
CA LEU A 21 9.39 22.61 -10.03
C LEU A 21 7.90 22.35 -9.74
N HIS A 22 7.56 21.82 -8.58
CA HIS A 22 6.20 21.45 -8.16
C HIS A 22 5.50 20.48 -9.13
N TYR A 23 6.27 19.54 -9.71
CA TYR A 23 5.77 18.47 -10.56
C TYR A 23 5.95 17.11 -9.89
N LYS A 24 4.88 16.35 -9.78
CA LYS A 24 4.91 14.97 -9.27
C LYS A 24 5.63 14.06 -10.26
N ILE A 25 6.66 13.36 -9.79
CA ILE A 25 7.34 12.32 -10.55
C ILE A 25 6.78 10.97 -10.13
N VAL A 26 6.44 10.15 -11.11
CA VAL A 26 5.87 8.83 -10.90
C VAL A 26 6.78 7.77 -11.51
N SER A 27 7.28 6.87 -10.67
CA SER A 27 8.08 5.71 -11.10
C SER A 27 7.21 4.47 -11.29
N ASP A 28 7.75 3.45 -11.98
CA ASP A 28 7.03 2.17 -12.13
C ASP A 28 6.69 1.52 -10.78
N GLU A 29 7.55 1.70 -9.79
CA GLU A 29 7.32 1.18 -8.45
C GLU A 29 6.11 1.83 -7.79
N ALA A 30 5.81 3.10 -8.12
CA ALA A 30 4.63 3.79 -7.62
C ALA A 30 3.30 3.24 -8.18
N PHE A 31 3.34 2.43 -9.24
CA PHE A 31 2.14 1.77 -9.77
C PHE A 31 1.88 0.39 -9.17
N ARG A 32 2.74 -0.10 -8.29
CA ARG A 32 2.56 -1.40 -7.65
C ARG A 32 1.51 -1.31 -6.55
N LEU A 33 0.81 -2.41 -6.30
CA LEU A 33 -0.19 -2.47 -5.22
C LEU A 33 0.42 -2.23 -3.84
N ASP A 34 1.68 -2.65 -3.61
CA ASP A 34 2.40 -2.40 -2.35
C ASP A 34 2.87 -0.94 -2.16
N ALA A 35 2.68 -0.07 -3.16
CA ALA A 35 2.86 1.37 -3.01
C ALA A 35 1.65 2.07 -2.34
N SER A 36 0.49 1.40 -2.31
CA SER A 36 -0.70 1.92 -1.65
C SER A 36 -0.64 1.73 -0.14
N LEU A 37 -0.73 2.82 0.58
CA LEU A 37 -0.75 2.79 2.04
C LEU A 37 -1.99 2.08 2.58
N ALA A 38 -3.16 2.35 2.01
CA ALA A 38 -4.41 1.71 2.43
C ALA A 38 -4.35 0.18 2.27
N ILE A 39 -3.80 -0.30 1.16
CA ILE A 39 -3.63 -1.74 0.93
C ILE A 39 -2.61 -2.32 1.93
N CYS A 40 -1.46 -1.66 2.12
CA CYS A 40 -0.48 -2.11 3.11
C CYS A 40 -1.08 -2.20 4.52
N MET A 41 -1.90 -1.23 4.93
CA MET A 41 -2.61 -1.27 6.20
C MET A 41 -3.58 -2.44 6.30
N MET A 42 -4.36 -2.75 5.23
CA MET A 42 -5.22 -3.93 5.20
C MET A 42 -4.41 -5.21 5.35
N ILE A 43 -3.31 -5.36 4.62
CA ILE A 43 -2.44 -6.53 4.70
C ILE A 43 -1.81 -6.68 6.10
N ASP A 44 -1.37 -5.59 6.71
CA ASP A 44 -0.82 -5.64 8.08
C ASP A 44 -1.90 -5.96 9.12
N ALA A 45 -3.15 -5.52 8.91
CA ALA A 45 -4.28 -5.93 9.73
C ALA A 45 -4.59 -7.43 9.56
N LEU A 46 -4.53 -7.97 8.34
CA LEU A 46 -4.66 -9.41 8.09
C LEU A 46 -3.55 -10.21 8.78
N ARG A 47 -2.30 -9.75 8.68
CA ARG A 47 -1.16 -10.38 9.37
C ARG A 47 -1.32 -10.35 10.90
N PHE A 48 -1.84 -9.24 11.44
CA PHE A 48 -2.16 -9.14 12.85
C PHE A 48 -3.22 -10.17 13.28
N LEU A 49 -4.28 -10.31 12.47
CA LEU A 49 -5.36 -11.27 12.75
C LEU A 49 -4.89 -12.73 12.61
N SER A 50 -3.99 -13.02 11.67
CA SER A 50 -3.42 -14.36 11.44
C SER A 50 -2.42 -14.72 12.55
N ASP A 51 -1.51 -13.83 12.91
CA ASP A 51 -0.47 -14.06 13.93
C ASP A 51 -0.34 -12.87 14.89
N GLU A 52 -0.91 -13.01 16.08
CA GLU A 52 -0.81 -12.01 17.15
C GLU A 52 0.61 -11.77 17.64
N SER A 53 1.54 -12.67 17.37
CA SER A 53 2.94 -12.52 17.74
C SER A 53 3.74 -11.65 16.76
N ASN A 54 3.19 -11.31 15.60
CA ASN A 54 3.83 -10.50 14.57
C ASN A 54 3.90 -9.02 14.99
N LYS A 55 4.95 -8.70 15.78
CA LYS A 55 5.17 -7.35 16.32
C LYS A 55 5.42 -6.31 15.21
N ILE A 56 5.99 -6.73 14.08
CA ILE A 56 6.33 -5.81 12.98
C ILE A 56 5.05 -5.33 12.31
N ALA A 57 4.18 -6.23 11.86
CA ALA A 57 2.91 -5.86 11.24
C ALA A 57 2.03 -5.00 12.18
N ARG A 58 1.99 -5.36 13.48
CA ARG A 58 1.28 -4.58 14.50
C ARG A 58 1.81 -3.16 14.63
N ALA A 59 3.13 -2.99 14.64
CA ALA A 59 3.77 -1.69 14.77
C ALA A 59 3.59 -0.83 13.50
N GLN A 60 3.72 -1.43 12.32
CA GLN A 60 3.49 -0.77 11.04
C GLN A 60 2.05 -0.28 10.92
N LEU A 61 1.07 -1.14 11.22
CA LEU A 61 -0.34 -0.80 11.23
C LEU A 61 -0.66 0.36 12.18
N ALA A 62 -0.11 0.32 13.41
CA ALA A 62 -0.34 1.37 14.40
C ALA A 62 0.24 2.72 13.96
N ILE A 63 1.46 2.74 13.43
CA ILE A 63 2.11 3.96 12.93
C ILE A 63 1.34 4.52 11.74
N ALA A 64 0.98 3.68 10.76
CA ALA A 64 0.24 4.12 9.59
C ALA A 64 -1.12 4.71 9.99
N TYR A 65 -1.87 4.05 10.85
CA TYR A 65 -3.16 4.55 11.34
C TYR A 65 -3.03 5.89 12.07
N GLN A 66 -2.09 6.01 13.00
CA GLN A 66 -1.92 7.26 13.79
C GLN A 66 -1.45 8.42 12.92
N ASN A 67 -0.53 8.19 11.99
CA ASN A 67 0.08 9.26 11.21
C ASN A 67 -0.75 9.66 10.00
N GLU A 68 -1.24 8.69 9.24
CA GLU A 68 -1.87 8.97 7.95
C GLU A 68 -3.39 9.14 8.04
N VAL A 69 -4.03 8.42 8.96
CA VAL A 69 -5.50 8.55 9.15
C VAL A 69 -5.81 9.60 10.20
N LEU A 70 -5.20 9.49 11.39
CA LEU A 70 -5.47 10.41 12.51
C LEU A 70 -4.60 11.68 12.49
N GLN A 71 -3.66 11.81 11.53
CA GLN A 71 -2.76 12.96 11.37
C GLN A 71 -1.96 13.28 12.65
N LYS A 72 -1.58 12.24 13.41
CA LYS A 72 -0.76 12.35 14.62
C LYS A 72 0.67 11.97 14.31
N ASN A 73 1.63 12.68 14.82
CA ASN A 73 3.05 12.44 14.61
C ASN A 73 3.59 11.38 15.59
N LEU A 74 3.22 10.11 15.39
CA LEU A 74 3.72 8.99 16.18
C LEU A 74 5.05 8.50 15.61
N ASP A 75 6.12 8.56 16.38
CA ASP A 75 7.41 7.98 16.04
C ASP A 75 7.62 6.58 16.66
N TRP A 76 8.61 5.85 16.16
CA TRP A 76 8.93 4.51 16.64
C TRP A 76 9.33 4.46 18.11
N ASN A 77 9.99 5.50 18.63
CA ASN A 77 10.41 5.55 20.05
C ASN A 77 9.18 5.71 20.94
N THR A 78 8.27 6.60 20.56
CA THR A 78 7.00 6.81 21.28
C THR A 78 6.12 5.57 21.25
N LEU A 79 6.06 4.86 20.13
CA LEU A 79 5.31 3.60 20.00
C LEU A 79 5.76 2.56 21.03
N LEU A 80 7.07 2.47 21.31
CA LEU A 80 7.62 1.49 22.24
C LEU A 80 7.35 1.80 23.73
N LEU A 81 6.89 3.00 24.05
CA LEU A 81 6.61 3.42 25.42
C LEU A 81 5.30 2.89 25.99
N ARG A 82 4.39 2.44 25.13
CA ARG A 82 3.07 1.94 25.54
C ARG A 82 2.72 0.68 24.76
N PRO A 83 1.76 -0.14 25.23
CA PRO A 83 1.23 -1.25 24.47
C PRO A 83 0.68 -0.77 23.09
N ILE A 84 0.98 -1.51 22.03
CA ILE A 84 0.63 -1.14 20.66
C ILE A 84 -0.90 -0.99 20.48
N GLU A 85 -1.66 -1.74 21.26
CA GLU A 85 -3.12 -1.72 21.27
C GLU A 85 -3.69 -0.32 21.52
N ASN A 86 -2.99 0.51 22.29
CA ASN A 86 -3.40 1.89 22.58
C ASN A 86 -3.38 2.81 21.34
N TYR A 87 -2.76 2.35 20.26
CA TYR A 87 -2.61 3.11 19.02
C TYR A 87 -3.46 2.57 17.88
N LEU A 88 -4.29 1.55 18.14
CA LEU A 88 -5.19 0.94 17.16
C LEU A 88 -6.65 1.30 17.44
N PRO A 89 -7.55 1.23 16.44
CA PRO A 89 -8.97 1.47 16.67
C PRO A 89 -9.54 0.50 17.70
N PRO A 90 -10.29 0.97 18.72
CA PRO A 90 -10.95 0.07 19.69
C PRO A 90 -11.84 -0.96 19.02
N ALA A 91 -12.59 -0.57 17.98
CA ALA A 91 -13.46 -1.48 17.22
C ALA A 91 -12.69 -2.66 16.60
N PHE A 92 -11.46 -2.44 16.13
CA PHE A 92 -10.60 -3.52 15.62
C PHE A 92 -10.23 -4.52 16.72
N LEU A 93 -9.85 -4.01 17.88
CA LEU A 93 -9.43 -4.85 19.01
C LEU A 93 -10.59 -5.65 19.62
N GLU A 94 -11.76 -5.06 19.70
CA GLU A 94 -12.95 -5.70 20.25
C GLU A 94 -13.52 -6.78 19.33
N LYS A 95 -13.47 -6.55 18.01
CA LYS A 95 -14.06 -7.42 16.99
C LYS A 95 -13.10 -8.52 16.47
N GLN A 96 -11.89 -8.66 16.98
CA GLN A 96 -10.88 -9.58 16.41
C GLN A 96 -11.39 -11.02 16.17
N LYS A 97 -12.20 -11.55 17.10
CA LYS A 97 -12.76 -12.92 16.97
C LYS A 97 -13.77 -13.03 15.84
N GLU A 98 -14.57 -11.98 15.65
CA GLU A 98 -15.55 -11.89 14.58
C GLU A 98 -14.86 -11.71 13.22
N LEU A 99 -13.90 -10.78 13.14
CA LEU A 99 -13.12 -10.51 11.94
C LEU A 99 -12.39 -11.75 11.41
N ARG A 100 -11.84 -12.59 12.27
CA ARG A 100 -11.17 -13.84 11.86
C ARG A 100 -12.10 -14.88 11.24
N LEU A 101 -13.40 -14.77 11.47
CA LEU A 101 -14.41 -15.71 10.94
C LEU A 101 -15.09 -15.17 9.67
N MET A 102 -14.83 -13.91 9.30
CA MET A 102 -15.41 -13.31 8.11
C MET A 102 -14.79 -13.87 6.84
N PRO A 103 -15.59 -14.00 5.75
CA PRO A 103 -15.04 -14.22 4.42
C PRO A 103 -14.05 -13.13 4.05
N LEU A 104 -12.99 -13.46 3.33
CA LEU A 104 -11.86 -12.55 3.05
C LEU A 104 -12.30 -11.20 2.46
N TYR A 105 -13.23 -11.21 1.50
CA TYR A 105 -13.68 -9.97 0.84
C TYR A 105 -14.40 -9.04 1.83
N GLU A 106 -15.35 -9.58 2.59
CA GLU A 106 -16.09 -8.84 3.63
C GLU A 106 -15.15 -8.35 4.75
N LEU A 107 -14.16 -9.16 5.11
CA LEU A 107 -13.13 -8.79 6.08
C LEU A 107 -12.35 -7.55 5.62
N LEU A 108 -11.94 -7.51 4.35
CA LEU A 108 -11.20 -6.36 3.80
C LEU A 108 -12.06 -5.09 3.77
N GLU A 109 -13.34 -5.19 3.43
CA GLU A 109 -14.28 -4.06 3.48
C GLU A 109 -14.48 -3.56 4.92
N GLU A 110 -14.63 -4.48 5.90
CA GLU A 110 -14.78 -4.11 7.31
C GLU A 110 -13.49 -3.46 7.84
N LEU A 111 -12.32 -3.98 7.48
CA LEU A 111 -11.04 -3.36 7.84
C LEU A 111 -10.90 -1.96 7.24
N PHE A 112 -11.27 -1.77 5.98
CA PHE A 112 -11.28 -0.46 5.33
C PHE A 112 -12.14 0.54 6.11
N SER A 113 -13.31 0.10 6.57
CA SER A 113 -14.24 0.90 7.37
C SER A 113 -13.70 1.18 8.79
N ILE A 114 -13.24 0.16 9.51
CA ILE A 114 -12.74 0.29 10.90
C ILE A 114 -11.56 1.24 11.00
N PHE A 115 -10.65 1.17 10.03
CA PHE A 115 -9.47 2.04 9.98
C PHE A 115 -9.72 3.38 9.27
N GLU A 116 -10.95 3.68 8.86
CA GLU A 116 -11.33 4.94 8.21
C GLU A 116 -10.42 5.30 7.02
N MET A 117 -10.04 4.28 6.22
CA MET A 117 -9.03 4.42 5.16
C MET A 117 -9.47 5.33 4.00
N SER A 118 -10.75 5.69 3.95
CA SER A 118 -11.28 6.70 3.02
C SER A 118 -10.68 8.10 3.24
N HIS A 119 -10.04 8.36 4.38
CA HIS A 119 -9.34 9.60 4.65
C HIS A 119 -7.94 9.66 4.00
N ILE A 120 -7.44 8.54 3.48
CA ILE A 120 -6.15 8.48 2.78
C ILE A 120 -6.39 8.85 1.32
N GLU A 121 -5.84 9.99 0.89
CA GLU A 121 -6.02 10.50 -0.46
C GLU A 121 -5.31 9.64 -1.52
N GLU A 122 -5.73 9.75 -2.77
CA GLU A 122 -5.12 9.12 -3.95
C GLU A 122 -5.02 7.57 -3.91
N GLN A 123 -5.94 6.89 -3.20
CA GLN A 123 -5.91 5.43 -3.08
C GLN A 123 -6.89 4.69 -4.00
N ASP A 124 -7.85 5.37 -4.61
CA ASP A 124 -8.99 4.75 -5.31
C ASP A 124 -8.55 3.76 -6.41
N ALA A 125 -7.62 4.17 -7.28
CA ALA A 125 -7.13 3.32 -8.37
C ALA A 125 -6.48 2.02 -7.85
N TYR A 126 -5.73 2.11 -6.75
CA TYR A 126 -5.10 0.95 -6.11
C TYR A 126 -6.15 0.05 -5.45
N LEU A 127 -7.12 0.64 -4.76
CA LEU A 127 -8.19 -0.10 -4.11
C LEU A 127 -9.04 -0.87 -5.11
N PHE A 128 -9.46 -0.24 -6.22
CA PHE A 128 -10.19 -0.93 -7.29
C PHE A 128 -9.40 -2.12 -7.83
N ALA A 129 -8.15 -1.91 -8.21
CA ALA A 129 -7.30 -2.99 -8.74
C ALA A 129 -7.01 -4.09 -7.71
N PHE A 130 -6.93 -3.73 -6.43
CA PHE A 130 -6.75 -4.68 -5.34
C PHE A 130 -8.00 -5.55 -5.13
N PHE A 131 -9.19 -4.96 -5.02
CA PHE A 131 -10.43 -5.70 -4.82
C PHE A 131 -10.79 -6.56 -6.04
N ASP A 132 -10.48 -6.12 -7.26
CA ASP A 132 -10.58 -6.96 -8.45
C ASP A 132 -9.66 -8.18 -8.34
N ALA A 133 -8.40 -7.97 -7.92
CA ALA A 133 -7.45 -9.07 -7.74
C ALA A 133 -7.82 -10.03 -6.60
N VAL A 134 -8.45 -9.53 -5.53
CA VAL A 134 -9.01 -10.37 -4.45
C VAL A 134 -10.16 -11.22 -5.00
N THR A 135 -11.02 -10.63 -5.81
CA THR A 135 -12.14 -11.34 -6.46
C THR A 135 -11.62 -12.45 -7.38
N ASP A 136 -10.61 -12.16 -8.20
CA ASP A 136 -9.96 -13.16 -9.06
C ASP A 136 -9.33 -14.29 -8.25
N TYR A 137 -8.66 -13.97 -7.13
CA TYR A 137 -8.08 -14.96 -6.22
C TYR A 137 -9.14 -15.91 -5.68
N LEU A 138 -10.27 -15.36 -5.22
CA LEU A 138 -11.36 -16.15 -4.61
C LEU A 138 -12.11 -17.07 -5.59
N GLN A 139 -12.01 -16.84 -6.91
CA GLN A 139 -12.57 -17.75 -7.92
C GLN A 139 -11.86 -19.11 -7.95
N SER A 140 -10.59 -19.18 -7.54
CA SER A 140 -9.76 -20.38 -7.67
C SER A 140 -9.15 -20.86 -6.35
N ASN A 141 -9.30 -20.08 -5.27
CA ASN A 141 -8.66 -20.37 -3.98
C ASN A 141 -9.69 -20.26 -2.84
N SER A 142 -9.34 -20.87 -1.70
CA SER A 142 -10.12 -20.70 -0.47
C SER A 142 -9.94 -19.29 0.12
N SER A 143 -10.90 -18.86 0.93
CA SER A 143 -10.85 -17.60 1.66
C SER A 143 -9.97 -17.64 2.91
N GLU A 144 -9.06 -18.62 3.01
CA GLU A 144 -8.14 -18.75 4.15
C GLU A 144 -7.15 -17.59 4.19
N LEU A 145 -7.03 -16.98 5.36
CA LEU A 145 -6.25 -15.79 5.61
C LEU A 145 -4.77 -15.99 5.29
N ASP A 146 -4.17 -17.07 5.79
CA ASP A 146 -2.75 -17.39 5.58
C ASP A 146 -2.43 -17.68 4.10
N GLY A 147 -3.36 -18.31 3.40
CA GLY A 147 -3.25 -18.58 1.97
C GLY A 147 -3.20 -17.27 1.17
N PHE A 148 -4.06 -16.32 1.50
CA PHE A 148 -4.08 -15.01 0.85
C PHE A 148 -2.86 -14.16 1.19
N ILE A 149 -2.41 -14.12 2.44
CA ILE A 149 -1.20 -13.39 2.84
C ILE A 149 0.02 -13.92 2.07
N ARG A 150 0.15 -15.24 1.92
CA ARG A 150 1.22 -15.84 1.11
C ARG A 150 1.12 -15.44 -0.36
N TYR A 151 -0.08 -15.49 -0.94
CA TYR A 151 -0.31 -15.05 -2.32
C TYR A 151 0.02 -13.57 -2.53
N TRP A 152 -0.31 -12.74 -1.55
CA TRP A 152 0.11 -11.33 -1.55
C TRP A 152 1.63 -11.21 -1.60
N ASP A 153 2.35 -11.84 -0.69
CA ASP A 153 3.79 -11.73 -0.56
C ASP A 153 4.54 -12.23 -1.81
N GLU A 154 4.06 -13.33 -2.40
CA GLU A 154 4.72 -13.98 -3.54
C GLU A 154 4.36 -13.35 -4.89
N THR A 155 3.18 -12.78 -5.04
CA THR A 155 2.64 -12.42 -6.35
C THR A 155 1.99 -11.04 -6.39
N LEU A 156 1.00 -10.81 -5.53
CA LEU A 156 0.09 -9.69 -5.69
C LEU A 156 0.71 -8.35 -5.34
N CYS A 157 1.59 -8.29 -4.35
CA CYS A 157 2.28 -7.07 -3.92
C CYS A 157 2.99 -6.33 -5.06
N SER A 158 3.52 -7.08 -6.03
CA SER A 158 4.23 -6.52 -7.19
C SER A 158 3.36 -6.26 -8.42
N LYS A 159 2.06 -6.64 -8.38
CA LYS A 159 1.12 -6.36 -9.46
C LYS A 159 0.96 -4.85 -9.62
N THR A 160 1.01 -4.38 -10.87
CA THR A 160 0.89 -2.95 -11.17
C THR A 160 -0.53 -2.59 -11.60
N ILE A 161 -0.99 -1.42 -11.20
CA ILE A 161 -2.21 -0.81 -11.72
C ILE A 161 -1.96 -0.18 -13.10
N PRO A 162 -3.01 0.04 -13.91
CA PRO A 162 -2.88 0.74 -15.19
C PRO A 162 -2.31 2.14 -15.03
N SER A 163 -1.23 2.42 -15.73
CA SER A 163 -0.46 3.67 -15.58
C SER A 163 -1.19 4.96 -16.02
N GLY A 164 -2.39 4.84 -16.60
CA GLY A 164 -3.23 5.98 -16.98
C GLY A 164 -3.99 6.62 -15.81
N GLU A 165 -4.03 5.97 -14.67
CA GLU A 165 -4.83 6.37 -13.51
C GLU A 165 -4.05 7.21 -12.48
N VAL A 166 -2.73 7.31 -12.63
CA VAL A 166 -1.88 8.12 -11.75
C VAL A 166 -1.30 9.30 -12.52
N GLU A 167 -1.65 10.51 -12.11
CA GLU A 167 -1.12 11.74 -12.71
C GLU A 167 0.33 12.00 -12.28
N GLY A 168 1.16 12.42 -13.24
CA GLY A 168 2.55 12.81 -12.99
C GLY A 168 3.49 12.58 -14.16
N ILE A 169 4.72 13.11 -14.05
CA ILE A 169 5.77 12.89 -15.03
C ILE A 169 6.41 11.53 -14.77
N ARG A 170 6.30 10.62 -15.73
CA ARG A 170 6.82 9.26 -15.60
C ARG A 170 8.34 9.22 -15.68
N ILE A 171 8.96 8.46 -14.77
CA ILE A 171 10.38 8.18 -14.77
C ILE A 171 10.64 6.67 -14.87
N PHE A 172 11.50 6.28 -15.81
CA PHE A 172 11.83 4.87 -16.08
C PHE A 172 13.34 4.67 -16.16
N SER A 173 13.80 3.47 -15.87
CA SER A 173 15.12 3.06 -16.37
C SER A 173 15.04 2.79 -17.87
N ILE A 174 16.15 3.04 -18.60
CA ILE A 174 16.24 2.80 -20.05
C ILE A 174 15.84 1.37 -20.42
N HIS A 175 16.15 0.38 -19.58
CA HIS A 175 15.76 -1.01 -19.82
C HIS A 175 14.24 -1.22 -19.76
N LYS A 176 13.57 -0.57 -18.83
CA LYS A 176 12.11 -0.68 -18.66
C LYS A 176 11.32 0.12 -19.71
N SER A 177 11.94 1.10 -20.35
CA SER A 177 11.30 1.87 -21.41
C SER A 177 11.30 1.18 -22.79
N LYS A 178 11.92 0.01 -22.90
CA LYS A 178 11.97 -0.75 -24.18
C LYS A 178 10.57 -1.13 -24.64
N GLY A 179 10.20 -0.69 -25.85
CA GLY A 179 8.89 -0.93 -26.44
C GLY A 179 7.82 0.09 -26.04
N LEU A 180 8.16 1.09 -25.24
CA LEU A 180 7.25 2.20 -24.90
C LEU A 180 7.54 3.41 -25.79
N GLU A 181 6.49 4.15 -26.13
CA GLU A 181 6.57 5.39 -26.89
C GLU A 181 6.17 6.57 -26.01
N PHE A 182 6.93 7.66 -26.12
CA PHE A 182 6.69 8.88 -25.35
C PHE A 182 6.72 10.10 -26.26
N HIS A 183 5.80 11.02 -26.08
CA HIS A 183 5.77 12.28 -26.82
C HIS A 183 7.02 13.13 -26.57
N THR A 184 7.51 13.16 -25.33
CA THR A 184 8.71 13.90 -24.92
C THR A 184 9.55 13.03 -23.99
N VAL A 185 10.87 13.01 -24.21
CA VAL A 185 11.84 12.25 -23.42
C VAL A 185 12.91 13.17 -22.89
N LEU A 186 13.16 13.15 -21.59
CA LEU A 186 14.27 13.78 -20.92
C LEU A 186 15.31 12.73 -20.52
N LEU A 187 16.57 13.00 -20.85
CA LEU A 187 17.72 12.15 -20.47
C LEU A 187 18.65 13.02 -19.58
N PRO A 188 18.51 12.95 -18.26
CA PRO A 188 19.35 13.73 -17.33
C PRO A 188 20.76 13.17 -17.18
#